data_dabd0316a57eb8ddb4c65ee6324ab32c
#
_entry.id   dabd0316a57eb8ddb4c65ee6324ab32c
#
_cell.length_a   1.000
_cell.length_b   1.000
_cell.length_c   1.000
_cell.angle_alpha   90.00
_cell.angle_beta   90.00
_cell.angle_gamma   90.00
#
_symmetry.space_group_name_H-M   'P 1'
#
loop_
_entity.id
_entity.type
_entity.pdbx_description
1 polymer ?
#
loop_
_entity_poly.entity_id
_entity_poly.type
_entity_poly.pdbx_seq_one_letter_code
_entity_poly.pdbx_strand_id
1 'polypeptide(L)'
;MHTEAQHVHSGQTLRTDAPVDHAGKGENFAPTDLLATAVGTCFLTVMGITSKEKGWELGEITVEIEKKMTTHGPRKIESLLLKIEMPSDLESDQLIVLQKATKDCPVLRSLNDSIRIKVKWNQSKKKKKTSLNFVATNVFRETPDVTFFDAGVNGSNGSDVVIHHGAAISPPNDNEFEQYYVHHHQIDHNLVLEGSRTFTLLNPAWDEPHHVIYLNPKMGALQIPIGTYHQSVSGTEGSMVLNQAVRDNDFDSSKEFIPVSLRDRADLRKAKAVDPVYWIWEGGQIKRTNLNSRLAMTQQMEA
;
A
#
# COMPACT_ATOMS: atom_id res chain seq x y z
N MET A 1 44.54 -13.66 -7.66
CA MET A 1 45.52 -12.53 -7.58
C MET A 1 44.82 -11.40 -6.84
N HIS A 2 45.34 -11.05 -5.66
CA HIS A 2 44.73 -10.00 -4.83
C HIS A 2 45.53 -8.71 -4.97
N THR A 3 44.84 -7.58 -4.99
CA THR A 3 45.41 -6.24 -4.89
C THR A 3 44.74 -5.48 -3.77
N GLU A 4 45.41 -4.46 -3.24
CA GLU A 4 44.88 -3.57 -2.21
C GLU A 4 45.13 -2.12 -2.63
N ALA A 5 44.08 -1.29 -2.48
CA ALA A 5 44.16 0.13 -2.70
C ALA A 5 43.80 0.87 -1.39
N GLN A 6 44.49 1.97 -1.12
CA GLN A 6 44.23 2.82 0.04
C GLN A 6 43.85 4.22 -0.41
N HIS A 7 42.75 4.74 0.13
CA HIS A 7 42.38 6.15 -0.05
C HIS A 7 43.20 7.05 0.89
N VAL A 8 44.07 7.86 0.30
CA VAL A 8 45.10 8.62 1.05
C VAL A 8 44.48 9.51 2.17
N HIS A 9 43.37 10.21 1.86
CA HIS A 9 42.80 11.15 2.82
C HIS A 9 42.05 10.50 3.99
N SER A 10 41.33 9.38 3.74
CA SER A 10 40.55 8.72 4.79
C SER A 10 41.23 7.51 5.43
N GLY A 11 42.34 7.01 4.82
CA GLY A 11 42.98 5.78 5.25
C GLY A 11 42.23 4.49 4.95
N GLN A 12 41.02 4.60 4.35
CA GLN A 12 40.20 3.43 4.00
C GLN A 12 40.91 2.54 2.96
N THR A 13 40.84 1.24 3.17
CA THR A 13 41.44 0.26 2.25
C THR A 13 40.34 -0.55 1.56
N LEU A 14 40.61 -0.93 0.32
CA LEU A 14 39.75 -1.77 -0.50
C LEU A 14 40.61 -2.87 -1.11
N ARG A 15 40.18 -4.14 -0.96
CA ARG A 15 40.80 -5.29 -1.60
C ARG A 15 40.03 -5.66 -2.85
N THR A 16 40.77 -6.06 -3.89
CA THR A 16 40.19 -6.61 -5.12
C THR A 16 40.75 -7.97 -5.44
N ASP A 17 39.99 -8.75 -6.22
CA ASP A 17 40.43 -10.02 -6.79
C ASP A 17 40.02 -10.10 -8.27
N ALA A 18 40.66 -10.95 -9.02
CA ALA A 18 40.18 -11.27 -10.35
C ALA A 18 38.89 -12.10 -10.29
N PRO A 19 37.93 -11.90 -11.24
CA PRO A 19 36.71 -12.67 -11.25
C PRO A 19 36.96 -14.14 -11.59
N VAL A 20 36.07 -15.03 -11.19
CA VAL A 20 36.20 -16.49 -11.35
C VAL A 20 36.33 -16.87 -12.82
N ASP A 21 35.66 -16.19 -13.74
CA ASP A 21 35.73 -16.39 -15.19
C ASP A 21 37.04 -15.86 -15.81
N HIS A 22 37.95 -15.33 -15.00
CA HIS A 22 39.25 -14.79 -15.44
C HIS A 22 40.38 -15.08 -14.44
N ALA A 23 40.54 -16.34 -14.11
CA ALA A 23 41.64 -16.87 -13.27
C ALA A 23 41.69 -16.33 -11.82
N GLY A 24 40.64 -15.74 -11.32
CA GLY A 24 40.48 -15.31 -9.92
C GLY A 24 39.65 -16.27 -9.09
N LYS A 25 39.57 -16.01 -7.78
CA LYS A 25 38.72 -16.77 -6.87
C LYS A 25 37.35 -16.08 -6.62
N GLY A 26 37.21 -14.82 -6.99
CA GLY A 26 36.00 -14.04 -6.76
C GLY A 26 35.74 -13.75 -5.27
N GLU A 27 36.78 -13.71 -4.44
CA GLU A 27 36.66 -13.48 -2.99
C GLU A 27 36.41 -12.01 -2.65
N ASN A 28 36.68 -11.10 -3.59
CA ASN A 28 36.50 -9.66 -3.45
C ASN A 28 35.93 -9.07 -4.75
N PHE A 29 35.59 -7.79 -4.74
CA PHE A 29 35.20 -7.08 -5.95
C PHE A 29 36.32 -7.18 -7.02
N ALA A 30 35.94 -7.49 -8.26
CA ALA A 30 36.86 -7.28 -9.35
C ALA A 30 36.98 -5.79 -9.67
N PRO A 31 38.11 -5.31 -10.25
CA PRO A 31 38.26 -3.91 -10.66
C PRO A 31 37.11 -3.41 -11.56
N THR A 32 36.54 -4.28 -12.41
CA THR A 32 35.38 -3.99 -13.23
C THR A 32 34.07 -3.92 -12.44
N ASP A 33 33.95 -4.59 -11.29
CA ASP A 33 32.84 -4.48 -10.37
C ASP A 33 32.89 -3.13 -9.68
N LEU A 34 34.06 -2.64 -9.31
CA LEU A 34 34.25 -1.30 -8.74
C LEU A 34 33.82 -0.21 -9.70
N LEU A 35 34.11 -0.34 -11.00
CA LEU A 35 33.63 0.61 -12.01
C LEU A 35 32.08 0.61 -12.09
N ALA A 36 31.48 -0.56 -12.10
CA ALA A 36 30.02 -0.68 -12.08
C ALA A 36 29.42 -0.08 -10.79
N THR A 37 30.01 -0.39 -9.63
CA THR A 37 29.61 0.15 -8.33
C THR A 37 29.74 1.67 -8.31
N ALA A 38 30.79 2.24 -8.88
CA ALA A 38 31.00 3.68 -8.97
C ALA A 38 29.85 4.40 -9.72
N VAL A 39 29.30 3.78 -10.77
CA VAL A 39 28.13 4.33 -11.48
C VAL A 39 26.91 4.38 -10.57
N GLY A 40 26.60 3.26 -9.90
CA GLY A 40 25.43 3.19 -9.02
C GLY A 40 25.53 4.12 -7.83
N THR A 41 26.65 4.13 -7.13
CA THR A 41 26.88 5.02 -5.98
C THR A 41 26.87 6.49 -6.38
N CYS A 42 27.39 6.83 -7.57
CA CYS A 42 27.30 8.19 -8.11
C CYS A 42 25.85 8.59 -8.37
N PHE A 43 25.01 7.71 -8.91
CA PHE A 43 23.57 7.98 -9.08
C PHE A 43 22.91 8.29 -7.74
N LEU A 44 23.16 7.46 -6.72
CA LEU A 44 22.61 7.68 -5.38
C LEU A 44 23.09 9.01 -4.78
N THR A 45 24.36 9.34 -4.97
CA THR A 45 24.95 10.58 -4.47
C THR A 45 24.31 11.81 -5.13
N VAL A 46 24.16 11.79 -6.47
CA VAL A 46 23.55 12.91 -7.20
C VAL A 46 22.08 13.09 -6.81
N MET A 47 21.35 12.00 -6.63
CA MET A 47 19.97 12.05 -6.13
C MET A 47 19.91 12.62 -4.70
N GLY A 48 20.80 12.21 -3.82
CA GLY A 48 20.89 12.74 -2.45
C GLY A 48 21.22 14.23 -2.40
N ILE A 49 22.14 14.70 -3.25
CA ILE A 49 22.46 16.14 -3.37
C ILE A 49 21.23 16.91 -3.85
N THR A 50 20.61 16.46 -4.95
CA THR A 50 19.41 17.10 -5.51
C THR A 50 18.26 17.16 -4.50
N SER A 51 18.04 16.09 -3.77
CA SER A 51 17.04 16.04 -2.70
C SER A 51 17.31 17.08 -1.61
N LYS A 52 18.55 17.14 -1.14
CA LYS A 52 18.96 18.13 -0.13
C LYS A 52 18.78 19.56 -0.60
N GLU A 53 19.12 19.86 -1.85
CA GLU A 53 18.90 21.19 -2.45
C GLU A 53 17.43 21.58 -2.56
N LYS A 54 16.55 20.59 -2.74
CA LYS A 54 15.10 20.77 -2.82
C LYS A 54 14.40 20.73 -1.45
N GLY A 55 15.11 20.44 -0.37
CA GLY A 55 14.52 20.26 0.95
C GLY A 55 13.65 19.01 1.10
N TRP A 56 13.91 17.97 0.28
CA TRP A 56 13.17 16.71 0.35
C TRP A 56 13.88 15.71 1.26
N GLU A 57 13.12 15.01 2.06
CA GLU A 57 13.61 13.84 2.76
C GLU A 57 13.40 12.59 1.89
N LEU A 58 14.50 11.96 1.51
CA LEU A 58 14.46 10.68 0.80
C LEU A 58 14.55 9.54 1.82
N GLY A 59 13.66 8.56 1.69
CA GLY A 59 13.82 7.28 2.33
C GLY A 59 15.00 6.49 1.76
N GLU A 60 15.10 5.23 2.14
CA GLU A 60 16.16 4.35 1.64
C GLU A 60 16.00 4.10 0.14
N ILE A 61 17.08 4.33 -0.61
CA ILE A 61 17.19 4.00 -2.03
C ILE A 61 18.28 2.93 -2.18
N THR A 62 17.95 1.85 -2.87
CA THR A 62 18.91 0.81 -3.18
C THR A 62 19.14 0.70 -4.68
N VAL A 63 20.37 0.26 -5.06
CA VAL A 63 20.73 -0.02 -6.45
C VAL A 63 21.38 -1.36 -6.57
N GLU A 64 20.84 -2.22 -7.42
CA GLU A 64 21.45 -3.46 -7.88
C GLU A 64 22.04 -3.24 -9.28
N ILE A 65 23.26 -3.70 -9.50
CA ILE A 65 23.96 -3.48 -10.78
C ILE A 65 24.41 -4.81 -11.34
N GLU A 66 23.93 -5.13 -12.53
CA GLU A 66 24.36 -6.27 -13.31
C GLU A 66 25.33 -5.79 -14.39
N LYS A 67 26.56 -6.32 -14.37
CA LYS A 67 27.61 -6.05 -15.34
C LYS A 67 27.71 -7.19 -16.35
N LYS A 68 27.73 -6.87 -17.66
CA LYS A 68 28.06 -7.83 -18.72
C LYS A 68 29.39 -7.48 -19.38
N MET A 69 30.25 -8.49 -19.54
CA MET A 69 31.50 -8.37 -20.25
C MET A 69 31.32 -8.79 -21.73
N THR A 70 32.19 -8.27 -22.61
CA THR A 70 32.20 -8.71 -24.02
C THR A 70 32.56 -10.20 -24.11
N THR A 71 31.86 -10.90 -25.01
CA THR A 71 32.14 -12.34 -25.33
C THR A 71 33.13 -12.52 -26.47
N HIS A 72 33.34 -11.50 -27.29
CA HIS A 72 34.23 -11.50 -28.43
C HIS A 72 35.05 -10.21 -28.47
N GLY A 73 36.26 -10.30 -29.01
CA GLY A 73 37.21 -9.18 -29.11
C GLY A 73 37.91 -8.86 -27.77
N PRO A 74 38.41 -7.62 -27.61
CA PRO A 74 39.02 -7.18 -26.36
C PRO A 74 38.06 -7.23 -25.20
N ARG A 75 38.47 -7.82 -24.07
CA ARG A 75 37.64 -7.91 -22.86
C ARG A 75 37.39 -6.53 -22.27
N LYS A 76 36.15 -6.11 -22.28
CA LYS A 76 35.68 -4.85 -21.68
C LYS A 76 34.26 -5.00 -21.15
N ILE A 77 33.82 -4.04 -20.37
CA ILE A 77 32.38 -3.96 -19.99
C ILE A 77 31.57 -3.63 -21.24
N GLU A 78 30.62 -4.51 -21.57
CA GLU A 78 29.71 -4.35 -22.70
C GLU A 78 28.48 -3.55 -22.29
N SER A 79 27.93 -3.86 -21.11
CA SER A 79 26.74 -3.17 -20.60
C SER A 79 26.63 -3.21 -19.08
N LEU A 80 25.93 -2.23 -18.53
CA LEU A 80 25.49 -2.16 -17.14
C LEU A 80 23.97 -2.04 -17.12
N LEU A 81 23.32 -2.90 -16.31
CA LEU A 81 21.91 -2.80 -15.99
C LEU A 81 21.78 -2.39 -14.52
N LEU A 82 21.28 -1.20 -14.28
CA LEU A 82 20.99 -0.69 -12.95
C LEU A 82 19.50 -0.91 -12.64
N LYS A 83 19.19 -1.54 -11.51
CA LYS A 83 17.84 -1.65 -10.96
C LYS A 83 17.81 -0.79 -9.70
N ILE A 84 17.07 0.29 -9.73
CA ILE A 84 16.99 1.27 -8.64
C ILE A 84 15.63 1.14 -7.98
N GLU A 85 15.64 0.78 -6.69
CA GLU A 85 14.43 0.73 -5.87
C GLU A 85 14.26 2.09 -5.19
N MET A 86 13.19 2.79 -5.57
CA MET A 86 12.85 4.11 -5.05
C MET A 86 11.88 4.01 -3.87
N PRO A 87 11.93 4.97 -2.91
CA PRO A 87 10.98 5.04 -1.83
C PRO A 87 9.52 5.09 -2.31
N SER A 88 8.63 4.46 -1.56
CA SER A 88 7.22 4.33 -1.90
C SER A 88 6.41 5.62 -1.78
N ASP A 89 6.90 6.57 -1.04
CA ASP A 89 6.28 7.85 -0.67
C ASP A 89 6.75 9.02 -1.54
N LEU A 90 7.61 8.77 -2.54
CA LEU A 90 8.01 9.78 -3.50
C LEU A 90 6.87 10.09 -4.48
N GLU A 91 6.59 11.37 -4.62
CA GLU A 91 5.66 11.89 -5.63
C GLU A 91 6.22 11.72 -7.05
N SER A 92 5.33 11.61 -8.04
CA SER A 92 5.73 11.38 -9.44
C SER A 92 6.67 12.47 -9.97
N ASP A 93 6.44 13.73 -9.60
CA ASP A 93 7.25 14.86 -10.03
C ASP A 93 8.65 14.83 -9.40
N GLN A 94 8.74 14.43 -8.14
CA GLN A 94 10.01 14.22 -7.44
C GLN A 94 10.82 13.13 -8.14
N LEU A 95 10.18 12.01 -8.46
CA LEU A 95 10.80 10.90 -9.17
C LEU A 95 11.39 11.35 -10.52
N ILE A 96 10.63 12.13 -11.31
CA ILE A 96 11.09 12.65 -12.59
C ILE A 96 12.32 13.54 -12.41
N VAL A 97 12.34 14.41 -11.40
CA VAL A 97 13.48 15.30 -11.11
C VAL A 97 14.71 14.49 -10.73
N LEU A 98 14.57 13.48 -9.85
CA LEU A 98 15.68 12.63 -9.44
C LEU A 98 16.23 11.81 -10.61
N GLN A 99 15.37 11.27 -11.46
CA GLN A 99 15.78 10.57 -12.69
C GLN A 99 16.56 11.46 -13.65
N LYS A 100 16.14 12.72 -13.81
CA LYS A 100 16.87 13.69 -14.63
C LYS A 100 18.25 14.00 -14.04
N ALA A 101 18.34 14.17 -12.74
CA ALA A 101 19.59 14.48 -12.06
C ALA A 101 20.67 13.41 -12.27
N THR A 102 20.30 12.14 -12.37
CA THR A 102 21.29 11.06 -12.61
C THR A 102 22.03 11.18 -13.95
N LYS A 103 21.49 11.93 -14.93
CA LYS A 103 22.18 12.22 -16.21
C LYS A 103 23.41 13.09 -16.01
N ASP A 104 23.47 13.81 -14.91
CA ASP A 104 24.60 14.69 -14.55
C ASP A 104 25.68 13.96 -13.73
N CYS A 105 25.56 12.65 -13.54
CA CYS A 105 26.55 11.84 -12.84
C CYS A 105 27.92 11.92 -13.52
N PRO A 106 28.96 12.46 -12.84
CA PRO A 106 30.30 12.60 -13.40
C PRO A 106 30.91 11.27 -13.82
N VAL A 107 30.69 10.20 -13.05
CA VAL A 107 31.19 8.85 -13.39
C VAL A 107 30.56 8.37 -14.69
N LEU A 108 29.24 8.52 -14.86
CA LEU A 108 28.56 8.17 -16.12
C LEU A 108 29.15 8.90 -17.31
N ARG A 109 29.38 10.21 -17.18
CA ARG A 109 29.96 11.06 -18.23
C ARG A 109 31.42 10.73 -18.55
N SER A 110 32.11 10.03 -17.64
CA SER A 110 33.50 9.62 -17.82
C SER A 110 33.64 8.23 -18.44
N LEU A 111 32.55 7.52 -18.66
CA LEU A 111 32.57 6.21 -19.30
C LEU A 111 32.66 6.34 -20.81
N ASN A 112 33.21 5.27 -21.42
CA ASN A 112 33.25 5.16 -22.88
C ASN A 112 31.85 4.94 -23.44
N ASP A 113 31.47 5.63 -24.49
CA ASP A 113 30.13 5.60 -25.12
C ASP A 113 29.75 4.20 -25.64
N SER A 114 30.73 3.30 -25.84
CA SER A 114 30.46 1.91 -26.23
C SER A 114 29.81 1.07 -25.11
N ILE A 115 29.79 1.53 -23.87
CA ILE A 115 29.16 0.84 -22.75
C ILE A 115 27.68 1.15 -22.74
N ARG A 116 26.84 0.14 -22.95
CA ARG A 116 25.38 0.31 -22.92
C ARG A 116 24.88 0.38 -21.49
N ILE A 117 24.29 1.50 -21.10
CA ILE A 117 23.70 1.70 -19.78
C ILE A 117 22.18 1.56 -19.89
N LYS A 118 21.58 0.67 -19.09
CA LYS A 118 20.13 0.54 -18.91
C LYS A 118 19.79 0.78 -17.46
N VAL A 119 18.78 1.61 -17.21
CA VAL A 119 18.28 1.88 -15.86
C VAL A 119 16.81 1.45 -15.77
N LYS A 120 16.51 0.60 -14.81
CA LYS A 120 15.15 0.24 -14.43
C LYS A 120 14.83 0.92 -13.10
N TRP A 121 13.79 1.72 -13.11
CA TRP A 121 13.29 2.42 -11.94
C TRP A 121 12.10 1.64 -11.38
N ASN A 122 12.23 1.13 -10.19
CA ASN A 122 11.16 0.46 -9.47
C ASN A 122 10.76 1.33 -8.29
N GLN A 123 9.48 1.49 -8.09
CA GLN A 123 8.91 2.12 -6.92
C GLN A 123 7.92 1.13 -6.32
N SER A 124 8.39 0.33 -5.37
CA SER A 124 7.50 -0.56 -4.64
C SER A 124 6.74 0.26 -3.62
N LYS A 125 5.44 0.44 -3.84
CA LYS A 125 4.59 1.03 -2.81
C LYS A 125 4.62 0.11 -1.59
N LYS A 126 5.26 0.55 -0.50
CA LYS A 126 5.13 -0.13 0.80
C LYS A 126 3.64 -0.20 1.12
N LYS A 127 3.11 -1.41 1.22
CA LYS A 127 1.72 -1.58 1.66
C LYS A 127 1.60 -1.05 3.08
N LYS A 128 0.59 -0.23 3.32
CA LYS A 128 0.27 0.25 4.65
C LYS A 128 -0.27 -0.91 5.46
N LYS A 129 0.12 -1.00 6.74
CA LYS A 129 -0.49 -1.97 7.64
C LYS A 129 -1.98 -1.68 7.73
N THR A 130 -2.80 -2.71 7.59
CA THR A 130 -4.25 -2.60 7.76
C THR A 130 -4.58 -2.05 9.14
N SER A 131 -5.40 -1.00 9.19
CA SER A 131 -5.89 -0.42 10.44
C SER A 131 -7.40 -0.26 10.34
N LEU A 132 -8.13 -1.29 10.80
CA LEU A 132 -9.56 -1.20 11.03
C LEU A 132 -9.82 -0.89 12.50
N ASN A 133 -10.73 0.02 12.75
CA ASN A 133 -11.11 0.45 14.08
C ASN A 133 -12.62 0.32 14.29
N PHE A 134 -13.01 0.02 15.53
CA PHE A 134 -14.40 -0.03 15.96
C PHE A 134 -14.56 0.90 17.15
N VAL A 135 -15.42 1.90 17.01
CA VAL A 135 -15.74 2.83 18.10
C VAL A 135 -16.80 2.19 18.97
N ALA A 136 -16.43 1.85 20.19
CA ALA A 136 -17.35 1.22 21.14
C ALA A 136 -18.48 2.16 21.52
N THR A 137 -19.69 1.62 21.67
CA THR A 137 -20.81 2.31 22.30
C THR A 137 -20.77 2.11 23.81
N ASN A 138 -21.03 3.17 24.58
CA ASN A 138 -21.00 3.10 26.04
C ASN A 138 -22.42 3.22 26.60
N VAL A 139 -22.87 2.18 27.29
CA VAL A 139 -24.13 2.26 28.07
C VAL A 139 -23.88 3.15 29.27
N PHE A 140 -24.57 4.29 29.34
CA PHE A 140 -24.42 5.23 30.44
C PHE A 140 -25.63 5.23 31.40
N ARG A 141 -26.73 4.63 31.00
CA ARG A 141 -27.93 4.44 31.83
C ARG A 141 -28.73 3.25 31.36
N GLU A 142 -29.24 2.47 32.30
CA GLU A 142 -30.10 1.32 32.02
C GLU A 142 -31.28 1.31 33.02
N THR A 143 -32.45 0.98 32.55
CA THR A 143 -33.65 0.68 33.33
C THR A 143 -34.16 -0.70 32.91
N PRO A 144 -35.12 -1.31 33.62
CA PRO A 144 -35.63 -2.63 33.25
C PRO A 144 -36.04 -2.78 31.77
N ASP A 145 -36.59 -1.68 31.19
CA ASP A 145 -37.17 -1.72 29.85
C ASP A 145 -36.46 -0.81 28.85
N VAL A 146 -35.45 -0.02 29.28
CA VAL A 146 -34.77 0.96 28.42
C VAL A 146 -33.28 1.02 28.70
N THR A 147 -32.49 0.89 27.65
CA THR A 147 -31.04 1.11 27.67
C THR A 147 -30.68 2.41 26.94
N PHE A 148 -29.89 3.25 27.59
CA PHE A 148 -29.34 4.47 27.00
C PHE A 148 -27.84 4.27 26.74
N PHE A 149 -27.43 4.47 25.51
CA PHE A 149 -26.02 4.36 25.16
C PHE A 149 -25.53 5.59 24.40
N ASP A 150 -24.28 5.93 24.61
CA ASP A 150 -23.56 6.94 23.83
C ASP A 150 -22.98 6.29 22.57
N ALA A 151 -23.32 6.82 21.41
CA ALA A 151 -22.82 6.41 20.12
C ALA A 151 -22.03 7.54 19.45
N GLY A 152 -21.54 8.51 20.24
CA GLY A 152 -20.86 9.69 19.72
C GLY A 152 -19.50 9.35 19.08
N VAL A 153 -19.28 9.91 17.89
CA VAL A 153 -18.01 9.88 17.19
C VAL A 153 -17.36 11.25 17.25
N ASN A 154 -16.17 11.34 17.83
CA ASN A 154 -15.45 12.61 17.95
C ASN A 154 -15.18 13.23 16.57
N GLY A 155 -15.56 14.51 16.43
CA GLY A 155 -15.36 15.27 15.20
C GLY A 155 -16.38 14.97 14.11
N SER A 156 -17.43 14.16 14.38
CA SER A 156 -18.51 13.95 13.42
C SER A 156 -19.22 15.27 13.10
N ASN A 157 -19.32 15.57 11.82
CA ASN A 157 -19.99 16.75 11.27
C ASN A 157 -21.01 16.38 10.17
N GLY A 158 -21.31 15.09 10.02
CA GLY A 158 -22.35 14.54 9.16
C GLY A 158 -22.97 13.31 9.79
N SER A 159 -24.30 13.12 9.61
CA SER A 159 -25.02 11.96 10.11
C SER A 159 -26.05 11.53 9.09
N ASP A 160 -25.93 10.29 8.64
CA ASP A 160 -26.81 9.70 7.65
C ASP A 160 -27.44 8.42 8.21
N VAL A 161 -28.76 8.26 8.07
CA VAL A 161 -29.43 6.99 8.38
C VAL A 161 -29.64 6.23 7.09
N VAL A 162 -29.05 5.04 7.01
CA VAL A 162 -29.11 4.18 5.82
C VAL A 162 -29.99 2.96 6.13
N ILE A 163 -31.11 2.83 5.42
CA ILE A 163 -32.07 1.74 5.61
C ILE A 163 -32.02 0.82 4.39
N HIS A 164 -31.76 -0.45 4.62
CA HIS A 164 -31.94 -1.50 3.63
C HIS A 164 -33.29 -2.19 3.88
N HIS A 165 -34.20 -2.10 2.93
CA HIS A 165 -35.50 -2.77 2.97
C HIS A 165 -35.35 -4.19 2.42
N GLY A 166 -35.11 -5.17 3.29
CA GLY A 166 -34.85 -6.55 2.90
C GLY A 166 -33.44 -6.76 2.34
N ALA A 167 -33.26 -7.82 1.56
CA ALA A 167 -31.98 -8.12 0.93
C ALA A 167 -31.61 -7.02 -0.07
N ALA A 168 -30.63 -6.23 0.27
CA ALA A 168 -30.16 -5.10 -0.53
C ALA A 168 -28.64 -5.03 -0.58
N ILE A 169 -28.12 -4.49 -1.69
CA ILE A 169 -26.69 -4.29 -1.94
C ILE A 169 -26.46 -2.79 -2.19
N SER A 170 -25.52 -2.18 -1.51
CA SER A 170 -25.16 -0.78 -1.66
C SER A 170 -23.64 -0.60 -1.77
N PRO A 171 -23.12 0.00 -2.88
CA PRO A 171 -23.87 0.31 -4.09
C PRO A 171 -24.35 -0.96 -4.82
N PRO A 172 -25.42 -0.86 -5.64
CA PRO A 172 -25.87 -2.01 -6.44
C PRO A 172 -24.81 -2.43 -7.45
N ASN A 173 -24.87 -3.69 -7.90
CA ASN A 173 -23.94 -4.19 -8.91
C ASN A 173 -24.20 -3.52 -10.28
N ASP A 174 -23.16 -3.37 -11.08
CA ASP A 174 -23.24 -3.00 -12.50
C ASP A 174 -23.28 -4.29 -13.34
N ASN A 175 -24.48 -4.74 -13.68
CA ASN A 175 -24.72 -6.07 -14.25
C ASN A 175 -24.12 -7.18 -13.39
N GLU A 176 -23.13 -7.91 -13.89
CA GLU A 176 -22.41 -8.99 -13.19
C GLU A 176 -21.21 -8.50 -12.37
N PHE A 177 -20.87 -7.20 -12.44
CA PHE A 177 -19.72 -6.64 -11.73
C PHE A 177 -20.13 -5.96 -10.44
N GLU A 178 -19.44 -6.29 -9.35
CA GLU A 178 -19.58 -5.59 -8.08
C GLU A 178 -19.11 -4.14 -8.21
N GLN A 179 -19.82 -3.24 -7.53
CA GLN A 179 -19.44 -1.84 -7.39
C GLN A 179 -19.12 -1.52 -5.94
N TYR A 180 -18.30 -0.50 -5.75
CA TYR A 180 -17.85 -0.04 -4.45
C TYR A 180 -17.91 1.48 -4.37
N TYR A 181 -18.32 2.04 -3.23
CA TYR A 181 -18.07 3.44 -2.92
C TYR A 181 -16.64 3.61 -2.41
N VAL A 182 -16.08 4.79 -2.60
CA VAL A 182 -14.83 5.24 -2.01
C VAL A 182 -14.94 6.71 -1.66
N HIS A 183 -14.55 7.06 -0.43
CA HIS A 183 -14.54 8.44 0.02
C HIS A 183 -13.11 8.95 0.10
N HIS A 184 -12.89 10.15 -0.43
CA HIS A 184 -11.59 10.82 -0.44
C HIS A 184 -11.52 11.92 0.64
N HIS A 185 -12.68 12.46 1.04
CA HIS A 185 -12.82 13.57 1.98
C HIS A 185 -13.79 13.25 3.14
N GLN A 186 -14.08 11.96 3.33
CA GLN A 186 -14.98 11.49 4.39
C GLN A 186 -14.46 10.21 5.02
N ILE A 187 -14.48 10.14 6.35
CA ILE A 187 -14.32 8.92 7.13
C ILE A 187 -15.70 8.51 7.61
N ASP A 188 -16.12 7.30 7.28
CA ASP A 188 -17.38 6.74 7.74
C ASP A 188 -17.25 6.04 9.10
N HIS A 189 -18.30 6.14 9.92
CA HIS A 189 -18.45 5.37 11.15
C HIS A 189 -19.85 4.75 11.14
N ASN A 190 -19.93 3.51 10.71
CA ASN A 190 -21.18 2.79 10.50
C ASN A 190 -21.57 1.99 11.75
N LEU A 191 -22.61 2.41 12.45
CA LEU A 191 -23.22 1.73 13.60
C LEU A 191 -24.52 1.05 13.17
N VAL A 192 -24.60 -0.27 13.26
CA VAL A 192 -25.87 -0.97 13.05
C VAL A 192 -26.78 -0.72 14.24
N LEU A 193 -27.99 -0.19 13.97
CA LEU A 193 -29.02 0.03 14.97
C LEU A 193 -30.01 -1.16 15.03
N GLU A 194 -30.30 -1.74 13.87
CA GLU A 194 -31.23 -2.88 13.72
C GLU A 194 -30.75 -3.82 12.63
N GLY A 195 -30.93 -5.13 12.84
CA GLY A 195 -30.48 -6.18 11.93
C GLY A 195 -28.96 -6.39 11.92
N SER A 196 -28.44 -6.78 10.79
CA SER A 196 -27.01 -6.94 10.56
C SER A 196 -26.63 -6.51 9.15
N ARG A 197 -25.39 -6.10 8.96
CA ARG A 197 -24.89 -5.69 7.64
C ARG A 197 -23.49 -6.24 7.40
N THR A 198 -23.31 -6.89 6.27
CA THR A 198 -21.99 -7.35 5.83
C THR A 198 -21.33 -6.26 5.01
N PHE A 199 -20.17 -5.79 5.45
CA PHE A 199 -19.32 -4.88 4.70
C PHE A 199 -18.18 -5.64 4.05
N THR A 200 -17.98 -5.44 2.75
CA THR A 200 -16.76 -5.83 2.03
C THR A 200 -15.90 -4.61 1.83
N LEU A 201 -14.67 -4.64 2.36
CA LEU A 201 -13.71 -3.55 2.23
C LEU A 201 -12.54 -4.00 1.37
N LEU A 202 -12.18 -3.17 0.38
CA LEU A 202 -11.02 -3.35 -0.48
C LEU A 202 -10.11 -2.13 -0.39
N ASN A 203 -8.83 -2.36 -0.10
CA ASN A 203 -7.85 -1.29 -0.18
C ASN A 203 -6.52 -1.85 -0.74
N PRO A 204 -6.23 -1.62 -2.03
CA PRO A 204 -5.01 -2.13 -2.67
C PRO A 204 -3.71 -1.65 -2.01
N ALA A 205 -3.77 -0.58 -1.20
CA ALA A 205 -2.60 -0.04 -0.49
C ALA A 205 -2.30 -0.77 0.83
N TRP A 206 -3.22 -1.62 1.33
CA TRP A 206 -3.02 -2.37 2.56
C TRP A 206 -2.24 -3.67 2.33
N ASP A 207 -1.57 -4.13 3.38
CA ASP A 207 -0.89 -5.45 3.41
C ASP A 207 -1.91 -6.59 3.28
N GLU A 208 -3.08 -6.44 3.89
CA GLU A 208 -4.25 -7.29 3.74
C GLU A 208 -5.33 -6.49 3.01
N PRO A 209 -5.45 -6.61 1.69
CA PRO A 209 -6.24 -5.71 0.89
C PRO A 209 -7.75 -6.01 0.88
N HIS A 210 -8.19 -7.14 1.46
CA HIS A 210 -9.57 -7.61 1.40
C HIS A 210 -10.09 -7.99 2.79
N HIS A 211 -11.15 -7.32 3.23
CA HIS A 211 -11.81 -7.60 4.51
C HIS A 211 -13.31 -7.78 4.33
N VAL A 212 -13.88 -8.67 5.12
CA VAL A 212 -15.33 -8.90 5.21
C VAL A 212 -15.74 -8.77 6.68
N ILE A 213 -16.63 -7.84 6.98
CA ILE A 213 -17.06 -7.51 8.34
C ILE A 213 -18.54 -7.83 8.47
N TYR A 214 -18.89 -8.77 9.37
CA TYR A 214 -20.27 -9.08 9.72
C TYR A 214 -20.72 -8.17 10.86
N LEU A 215 -21.03 -6.91 10.52
CA LEU A 215 -21.34 -5.86 11.47
C LEU A 215 -22.73 -6.03 12.07
N ASN A 216 -22.81 -6.02 13.39
CA ASN A 216 -24.03 -6.04 14.17
C ASN A 216 -23.98 -5.00 15.30
N PRO A 217 -25.09 -4.71 16.01
CA PRO A 217 -25.14 -3.67 17.05
C PRO A 217 -24.12 -3.80 18.17
N LYS A 218 -23.65 -5.03 18.47
CA LYS A 218 -22.71 -5.32 19.58
C LYS A 218 -21.28 -4.93 19.25
N MET A 219 -20.95 -4.70 17.98
CA MET A 219 -19.58 -4.42 17.53
C MET A 219 -19.20 -2.93 17.62
N GLY A 220 -20.17 -2.06 17.92
CA GLY A 220 -19.93 -0.62 17.86
C GLY A 220 -19.92 -0.09 16.42
N ALA A 221 -19.39 1.12 16.22
CA ALA A 221 -19.32 1.74 14.91
C ALA A 221 -18.03 1.33 14.15
N LEU A 222 -18.19 0.72 12.99
CA LEU A 222 -17.09 0.40 12.08
C LEU A 222 -16.56 1.68 11.44
N GLN A 223 -15.31 2.00 11.68
CA GLN A 223 -14.61 3.08 11.01
C GLN A 223 -14.08 2.62 9.65
N ILE A 224 -14.49 3.28 8.58
CA ILE A 224 -13.98 3.06 7.21
C ILE A 224 -13.10 4.26 6.85
N PRO A 225 -11.78 4.08 6.73
CA PRO A 225 -10.84 5.16 6.43
C PRO A 225 -10.98 5.67 5.00
N ILE A 226 -10.57 6.91 4.78
CA ILE A 226 -10.43 7.55 3.46
C ILE A 226 -9.68 6.62 2.50
N GLY A 227 -10.12 6.57 1.24
CA GLY A 227 -9.51 5.77 0.18
C GLY A 227 -9.77 4.27 0.27
N THR A 228 -10.69 3.84 1.16
CA THR A 228 -11.10 2.43 1.28
C THR A 228 -12.38 2.20 0.49
N TYR A 229 -12.33 1.29 -0.46
CA TYR A 229 -13.47 0.88 -1.28
C TYR A 229 -14.37 -0.03 -0.46
N HIS A 230 -15.66 0.28 -0.40
CA HIS A 230 -16.61 -0.48 0.41
C HIS A 230 -17.93 -0.74 -0.31
N GLN A 231 -18.48 -1.92 -0.07
CA GLN A 231 -19.82 -2.33 -0.44
C GLN A 231 -20.49 -2.94 0.79
N SER A 232 -21.78 -2.72 0.96
CA SER A 232 -22.52 -3.32 2.06
C SER A 232 -23.73 -4.13 1.58
N VAL A 233 -24.00 -5.23 2.27
CA VAL A 233 -25.10 -6.15 1.95
C VAL A 233 -25.89 -6.44 3.24
N SER A 234 -27.23 -6.44 3.16
CA SER A 234 -28.12 -6.94 4.23
C SER A 234 -28.84 -8.22 3.80
N GLY A 235 -29.25 -9.00 4.79
CA GLY A 235 -30.12 -10.16 4.59
C GLY A 235 -31.57 -9.80 4.30
N THR A 236 -32.45 -10.82 4.26
CA THR A 236 -33.88 -10.67 3.92
C THR A 236 -34.65 -9.78 4.88
N GLU A 237 -34.25 -9.68 6.13
CA GLU A 237 -34.86 -8.83 7.16
C GLU A 237 -34.48 -7.35 7.01
N GLY A 238 -33.48 -7.05 6.18
CA GLY A 238 -32.97 -5.70 6.04
C GLY A 238 -32.05 -5.26 7.17
N SER A 239 -31.76 -3.96 7.25
CA SER A 239 -30.98 -3.40 8.35
C SER A 239 -31.08 -1.88 8.39
N MET A 240 -30.87 -1.30 9.58
CA MET A 240 -30.76 0.13 9.78
C MET A 240 -29.36 0.46 10.32
N VAL A 241 -28.67 1.40 9.68
CA VAL A 241 -27.33 1.83 10.03
C VAL A 241 -27.32 3.35 10.20
N LEU A 242 -26.74 3.82 11.30
CA LEU A 242 -26.34 5.21 11.48
C LEU A 242 -24.88 5.36 11.03
N ASN A 243 -24.64 6.17 10.03
CA ASN A 243 -23.31 6.61 9.66
C ASN A 243 -23.03 7.99 10.26
N GLN A 244 -22.01 8.08 11.12
CA GLN A 244 -21.51 9.33 11.67
C GLN A 244 -20.21 9.68 10.95
N ALA A 245 -20.34 10.58 9.97
CA ALA A 245 -19.22 10.92 9.08
C ALA A 245 -18.35 12.04 9.67
N VAL A 246 -17.04 11.92 9.43
CA VAL A 246 -16.07 13.00 9.65
C VAL A 246 -15.61 13.48 8.29
N ARG A 247 -15.99 14.71 7.93
CA ARG A 247 -15.72 15.33 6.62
C ARG A 247 -14.72 16.45 6.76
N ASP A 248 -13.76 16.53 5.84
CA ASP A 248 -12.84 17.66 5.76
C ASP A 248 -13.44 18.84 4.95
N ASN A 249 -12.66 19.91 4.77
CA ASN A 249 -13.12 21.12 4.10
C ASN A 249 -13.31 20.96 2.57
N ASP A 250 -12.76 19.91 1.98
CA ASP A 250 -12.82 19.64 0.54
C ASP A 250 -13.95 18.65 0.18
N PHE A 251 -14.76 18.25 1.16
CA PHE A 251 -15.88 17.34 0.96
C PHE A 251 -16.91 17.93 -0.02
N ASP A 252 -17.20 17.18 -1.06
CA ASP A 252 -18.23 17.49 -2.08
C ASP A 252 -19.10 16.25 -2.32
N SER A 253 -20.33 16.29 -1.84
CA SER A 253 -21.27 15.17 -1.94
C SER A 253 -21.54 14.71 -3.37
N SER A 254 -21.38 15.57 -4.36
CA SER A 254 -21.56 15.23 -5.77
C SER A 254 -20.43 14.36 -6.33
N LYS A 255 -19.30 14.28 -5.63
CA LYS A 255 -18.10 13.52 -6.04
C LYS A 255 -17.84 12.29 -5.15
N GLU A 256 -18.29 12.32 -3.90
CA GLU A 256 -17.99 11.28 -2.91
C GLU A 256 -18.84 10.01 -3.05
N PHE A 257 -20.03 10.10 -3.65
CA PHE A 257 -20.97 8.98 -3.72
C PHE A 257 -21.10 8.38 -5.13
N ILE A 258 -20.01 8.41 -5.91
CA ILE A 258 -19.96 7.81 -7.25
C ILE A 258 -19.47 6.37 -7.12
N PRO A 259 -20.26 5.36 -7.53
CA PRO A 259 -19.84 3.97 -7.50
C PRO A 259 -18.67 3.69 -8.47
N VAL A 260 -17.75 2.86 -8.06
CA VAL A 260 -16.60 2.40 -8.85
C VAL A 260 -16.76 0.92 -9.15
N SER A 261 -16.84 0.55 -10.43
CA SER A 261 -16.99 -0.84 -10.86
C SER A 261 -15.68 -1.60 -10.85
N LEU A 262 -15.71 -2.86 -10.40
CA LEU A 262 -14.56 -3.77 -10.53
C LEU A 262 -14.16 -3.99 -11.99
N ARG A 263 -15.09 -3.84 -12.95
CA ARG A 263 -14.80 -3.93 -14.37
C ARG A 263 -13.66 -3.02 -14.80
N ASP A 264 -13.64 -1.81 -14.29
CA ASP A 264 -12.74 -0.73 -14.74
C ASP A 264 -11.46 -0.60 -13.90
N ARG A 265 -11.31 -1.41 -12.82
CA ARG A 265 -10.25 -1.30 -11.83
C ARG A 265 -9.51 -2.63 -11.62
N ALA A 266 -8.40 -2.80 -12.35
CA ALA A 266 -7.57 -4.00 -12.25
C ALA A 266 -6.91 -4.19 -10.87
N ASP A 267 -6.60 -3.11 -10.18
CA ASP A 267 -6.04 -3.12 -8.82
C ASP A 267 -7.06 -3.64 -7.79
N LEU A 268 -8.33 -3.23 -7.91
CA LEU A 268 -9.40 -3.74 -7.04
C LEU A 268 -9.69 -5.22 -7.30
N ARG A 269 -9.67 -5.66 -8.56
CA ARG A 269 -9.80 -7.10 -8.88
C ARG A 269 -8.69 -7.92 -8.23
N LYS A 270 -7.45 -7.41 -8.26
CA LYS A 270 -6.31 -8.07 -7.59
C LYS A 270 -6.49 -8.10 -6.08
N ALA A 271 -6.97 -7.01 -5.48
CA ALA A 271 -7.25 -6.95 -4.04
C ALA A 271 -8.37 -7.95 -3.66
N LYS A 272 -9.46 -7.99 -4.42
CA LYS A 272 -10.60 -8.90 -4.22
C LYS A 272 -10.22 -10.37 -4.36
N ALA A 273 -9.24 -10.70 -5.20
CA ALA A 273 -8.75 -12.07 -5.41
C ALA A 273 -7.90 -12.61 -4.25
N VAL A 274 -7.50 -11.76 -3.32
CA VAL A 274 -6.82 -12.18 -2.08
C VAL A 274 -7.86 -12.74 -1.11
N ASP A 275 -7.51 -13.84 -0.42
CA ASP A 275 -8.37 -14.42 0.60
C ASP A 275 -8.75 -13.37 1.65
N PRO A 276 -10.04 -13.18 1.95
CA PRO A 276 -10.48 -12.14 2.86
C PRO A 276 -10.14 -12.44 4.31
N VAL A 277 -9.89 -11.38 5.06
CA VAL A 277 -9.87 -11.39 6.51
C VAL A 277 -11.28 -11.12 7.01
N TYR A 278 -11.84 -12.04 7.78
CA TYR A 278 -13.19 -11.93 8.35
C TYR A 278 -13.17 -11.29 9.74
N TRP A 279 -14.18 -10.46 10.02
CA TRP A 279 -14.40 -9.83 11.31
C TRP A 279 -15.80 -10.20 11.80
N ILE A 280 -15.86 -10.84 12.97
CA ILE A 280 -17.08 -11.38 13.54
C ILE A 280 -17.20 -11.04 15.03
N TRP A 281 -18.42 -11.03 15.55
CA TRP A 281 -18.67 -10.97 16.98
C TRP A 281 -18.80 -12.39 17.54
N GLU A 282 -17.91 -12.78 18.44
CA GLU A 282 -17.94 -14.10 19.04
C GLU A 282 -17.38 -14.07 20.46
N GLY A 283 -18.09 -14.70 21.42
CA GLY A 283 -17.65 -14.77 22.82
C GLY A 283 -17.54 -13.41 23.51
N GLY A 284 -18.40 -12.45 23.16
CA GLY A 284 -18.40 -11.13 23.77
C GLY A 284 -17.35 -10.15 23.25
N GLN A 285 -16.68 -10.47 22.14
CA GLN A 285 -15.62 -9.64 21.56
C GLN A 285 -15.58 -9.71 20.03
N ILE A 286 -14.97 -8.72 19.41
CA ILE A 286 -14.69 -8.72 17.98
C ILE A 286 -13.50 -9.65 17.74
N LYS A 287 -13.70 -10.66 16.89
CA LYS A 287 -12.64 -11.57 16.46
C LYS A 287 -12.31 -11.40 15.00
N ARG A 288 -11.04 -11.52 14.71
CA ARG A 288 -10.49 -11.56 13.38
C ARG A 288 -10.12 -13.01 13.03
N THR A 289 -10.53 -13.49 11.86
CA THR A 289 -10.25 -14.86 11.42
C THR A 289 -9.97 -14.89 9.92
N ASN A 290 -9.10 -15.81 9.50
CA ASN A 290 -8.81 -16.09 8.10
C ASN A 290 -9.54 -17.37 7.63
N LEU A 291 -10.43 -17.92 8.45
CA LEU A 291 -11.15 -19.13 8.11
C LEU A 291 -12.15 -18.86 7.00
N ASN A 292 -11.97 -19.57 5.90
CA ASN A 292 -12.90 -19.70 4.78
C ASN A 292 -14.11 -20.54 5.25
N SER A 293 -14.89 -20.06 6.20
CA SER A 293 -16.01 -20.83 6.72
C SER A 293 -17.35 -20.21 6.34
N ARG A 294 -17.95 -20.75 5.27
CA ARG A 294 -19.42 -20.70 5.08
C ARG A 294 -20.19 -21.12 6.34
N LEU A 295 -19.60 -21.95 7.20
CA LEU A 295 -20.18 -22.44 8.46
C LEU A 295 -20.30 -21.37 9.55
N ALA A 296 -19.35 -20.42 9.66
CA ALA A 296 -19.47 -19.29 10.57
C ALA A 296 -20.58 -18.29 10.15
N MET A 297 -20.87 -18.19 8.85
CA MET A 297 -21.93 -17.35 8.31
C MET A 297 -23.32 -17.79 8.74
N THR A 298 -23.60 -19.09 8.72
CA THR A 298 -24.94 -19.62 9.03
C THR A 298 -25.28 -19.48 10.51
N GLN A 299 -24.30 -19.59 11.40
CA GLN A 299 -24.50 -19.49 12.85
C GLN A 299 -24.68 -18.08 13.39
N GLN A 300 -24.28 -17.02 12.66
CA GLN A 300 -24.43 -15.64 13.10
C GLN A 300 -25.61 -14.90 12.44
N MET A 301 -26.15 -15.43 11.36
CA MET A 301 -27.41 -14.93 10.77
C MET A 301 -28.67 -15.47 11.47
N GLU A 302 -28.52 -16.52 12.31
CA GLU A 302 -29.61 -17.13 13.10
C GLU A 302 -29.58 -16.75 14.60
N ALA A 303 -28.61 -15.93 15.06
CA ALA A 303 -28.50 -15.44 16.43
C ALA A 303 -28.65 -13.92 16.53
#